data_da4bb695059214822de0ad20593a1284
#
_entry.id   da4bb695059214822de0ad20593a1284
#
_cell.length_a   1.000
_cell.length_b   1.000
_cell.length_c   1.000
_cell.angle_alpha   90.00
_cell.angle_beta   90.00
_cell.angle_gamma   90.00
#
_symmetry.space_group_name_H-M   'P 1'
#
loop_
_entity.id
_entity.type
_entity.pdbx_description
1 polymer ?
#
loop_
_entity_poly.entity_id
_entity_poly.type
_entity_poly.pdbx_seq_one_letter_code
_entity_poly.pdbx_strand_id
1 'polypeptide(L)'
;MIDKVYIGLVQKNSTLFGFVYRLGELYRRLPFPSPVYYINRKMAYILQEYLLRHPADVIITPHLYPAEIITNMKKMGMEVPPSIFVATDYACIPFTEETDCDDVVIPSEKLIPEFRKYGIPKEKLYPLGIPTADTGVERISPEEAKRQLGLDPAKEYLLIAGGSMGAGALEEVVEILYRVRSLHKCKLIMVCGNNQQLYSRLQKRYADKIELVGYTDKMPLYLKAGSIFITKPGGLSSTEAAAARIPLIHICPIPGCETKNMQFFKKTGMALAVTNPKEELTAAVLSLQKQENRKKMIQCQEKYVPGTATAQLGQLVEEGKK
;
A
#
# COMPACT_ATOMS: atom_id res chain seq x y z
N MET A 1 -8.19 18.73 10.32
CA MET A 1 -9.39 19.05 9.50
C MET A 1 -9.28 18.43 8.11
N ILE A 2 -8.14 18.51 7.42
CA ILE A 2 -7.88 17.92 6.09
C ILE A 2 -8.07 16.39 6.11
N ASP A 3 -7.56 15.70 7.15
CA ASP A 3 -7.69 14.25 7.29
C ASP A 3 -9.15 13.76 7.32
N LYS A 4 -10.04 14.48 8.03
CA LYS A 4 -11.47 14.10 8.10
C LYS A 4 -12.17 14.28 6.75
N VAL A 5 -11.79 15.30 5.98
CA VAL A 5 -12.32 15.55 4.63
C VAL A 5 -11.80 14.47 3.67
N TYR A 6 -10.51 14.16 3.72
CA TYR A 6 -9.89 13.10 2.90
C TYR A 6 -10.52 11.73 3.20
N ILE A 7 -10.61 11.36 4.47
CA ILE A 7 -11.25 10.10 4.91
C ILE A 7 -12.71 10.05 4.45
N GLY A 8 -13.46 11.15 4.61
CA GLY A 8 -14.85 11.23 4.17
C GLY A 8 -15.03 11.09 2.65
N LEU A 9 -14.13 11.68 1.86
CA LEU A 9 -14.11 11.56 0.39
C LEU A 9 -13.81 10.12 -0.05
N VAL A 10 -12.79 9.49 0.53
CA VAL A 10 -12.39 8.12 0.18
C VAL A 10 -13.44 7.10 0.60
N GLN A 11 -14.03 7.25 1.79
CA GLN A 11 -15.02 6.29 2.30
C GLN A 11 -16.41 6.43 1.67
N LYS A 12 -16.86 7.65 1.39
CA LYS A 12 -18.23 7.92 0.93
C LYS A 12 -18.36 8.07 -0.58
N ASN A 13 -17.29 8.44 -1.28
CA ASN A 13 -17.39 8.74 -2.71
C ASN A 13 -16.09 8.48 -3.48
N SER A 14 -15.77 7.19 -3.68
CA SER A 14 -14.58 6.77 -4.45
C SER A 14 -14.56 7.32 -5.89
N THR A 15 -15.73 7.60 -6.46
CA THR A 15 -15.88 8.17 -7.80
C THR A 15 -15.38 9.61 -7.84
N LEU A 16 -15.68 10.40 -6.79
CA LEU A 16 -15.22 11.78 -6.68
C LEU A 16 -13.69 11.84 -6.51
N PHE A 17 -13.13 10.93 -5.71
CA PHE A 17 -11.67 10.80 -5.59
C PHE A 17 -11.02 10.49 -6.96
N GLY A 18 -11.60 9.55 -7.72
CA GLY A 18 -11.14 9.23 -9.06
C GLY A 18 -11.21 10.42 -10.02
N PHE A 19 -12.23 11.28 -9.89
CA PHE A 19 -12.33 12.50 -10.68
C PHE A 19 -11.23 13.50 -10.30
N VAL A 20 -10.99 13.74 -9.01
CA VAL A 20 -9.89 14.60 -8.52
C VAL A 20 -8.54 14.09 -9.00
N TYR A 21 -8.30 12.77 -8.93
CA TYR A 21 -7.08 12.17 -9.44
C TYR A 21 -6.91 12.39 -10.96
N ARG A 22 -7.98 12.23 -11.76
CA ARG A 22 -7.94 12.52 -13.21
C ARG A 22 -7.68 13.99 -13.50
N LEU A 23 -8.22 14.90 -12.70
CA LEU A 23 -7.90 16.33 -12.79
C LEU A 23 -6.41 16.56 -12.52
N GLY A 24 -5.81 15.88 -11.52
CA GLY A 24 -4.38 15.91 -11.28
C GLY A 24 -3.56 15.41 -12.47
N GLU A 25 -3.96 14.30 -13.09
CA GLU A 25 -3.31 13.76 -14.29
C GLU A 25 -3.43 14.71 -15.51
N LEU A 26 -4.50 15.49 -15.59
CA LEU A 26 -4.64 16.51 -16.61
C LEU A 26 -3.81 17.74 -16.28
N TYR A 27 -3.85 18.18 -15.02
CA TYR A 27 -3.16 19.38 -14.54
C TYR A 27 -1.64 19.26 -14.67
N ARG A 28 -1.05 18.10 -14.39
CA ARG A 28 0.41 17.86 -14.54
C ARG A 28 0.95 18.06 -15.95
N ARG A 29 0.07 18.24 -16.98
CA ARG A 29 0.47 18.58 -18.35
C ARG A 29 0.63 20.08 -18.56
N LEU A 30 0.23 20.89 -17.59
CA LEU A 30 0.34 22.34 -17.66
C LEU A 30 1.76 22.77 -17.28
N PRO A 31 2.26 23.89 -17.83
CA PRO A 31 3.63 24.35 -17.63
C PRO A 31 3.85 25.11 -16.32
N PHE A 32 2.96 24.99 -15.34
CA PHE A 32 3.04 25.69 -14.06
C PHE A 32 2.70 24.74 -12.89
N PRO A 33 3.30 24.98 -11.71
CA PRO A 33 3.09 24.16 -10.54
C PRO A 33 1.63 24.07 -10.09
N SER A 34 1.29 22.96 -9.42
CA SER A 34 -0.05 22.72 -8.90
C SER A 34 -0.47 23.74 -7.83
N PRO A 35 -1.78 23.94 -7.60
CA PRO A 35 -2.25 24.71 -6.45
C PRO A 35 -1.72 24.20 -5.11
N VAL A 36 -1.52 22.88 -5.00
CA VAL A 36 -0.98 22.23 -3.80
C VAL A 36 0.45 22.68 -3.52
N TYR A 37 1.28 22.83 -4.56
CA TYR A 37 2.64 23.35 -4.47
C TYR A 37 2.66 24.75 -3.82
N TYR A 38 1.76 25.65 -4.22
CA TYR A 38 1.69 27.00 -3.65
C TYR A 38 1.16 27.01 -2.21
N ILE A 39 0.25 26.12 -1.86
CA ILE A 39 -0.22 25.95 -0.47
C ILE A 39 0.94 25.45 0.41
N ASN A 40 1.68 24.47 -0.05
CA ASN A 40 2.82 23.91 0.67
C ASN A 40 3.98 24.88 0.85
N ARG A 41 4.10 25.93 0.00
CA ARG A 41 5.09 26.98 0.16
C ARG A 41 4.98 27.70 1.52
N LYS A 42 3.76 27.90 2.02
CA LYS A 42 3.57 28.52 3.34
C LYS A 42 4.08 27.65 4.49
N MET A 43 4.07 26.34 4.29
CA MET A 43 4.55 25.37 5.28
C MET A 43 6.06 25.31 5.38
N ALA A 44 6.79 25.84 4.38
CA ALA A 44 8.26 25.85 4.36
C ALA A 44 8.86 26.57 5.58
N TYR A 45 8.29 27.72 5.98
CA TYR A 45 8.73 28.44 7.16
C TYR A 45 8.51 27.65 8.46
N ILE A 46 7.39 26.93 8.56
CA ILE A 46 7.07 26.11 9.73
C ILE A 46 8.06 24.95 9.85
N LEU A 47 8.35 24.29 8.72
CA LEU A 47 9.33 23.20 8.70
C LEU A 47 10.75 23.71 9.01
N GLN A 48 11.13 24.88 8.48
CA GLN A 48 12.41 25.50 8.81
C GLN A 48 12.54 25.77 10.31
N GLU A 49 11.54 26.40 10.93
CA GLU A 49 11.52 26.64 12.37
C GLU A 49 11.61 25.35 13.19
N TYR A 50 10.94 24.30 12.73
CA TYR A 50 11.00 22.98 13.35
C TYR A 50 12.42 22.39 13.25
N LEU A 51 13.06 22.43 12.08
CA LEU A 51 14.42 21.90 11.86
C LEU A 51 15.49 22.68 12.63
N LEU A 52 15.33 23.98 12.80
CA LEU A 52 16.24 24.78 13.64
C LEU A 52 16.19 24.34 15.12
N ARG A 53 15.05 23.88 15.59
CA ARG A 53 14.88 23.35 16.96
C ARG A 53 15.21 21.86 17.07
N HIS A 54 15.08 21.13 15.99
CA HIS A 54 15.28 19.68 15.90
C HIS A 54 16.17 19.37 14.70
N PRO A 55 17.48 19.59 14.82
CA PRO A 55 18.42 19.31 13.73
C PRO A 55 18.34 17.85 13.29
N ALA A 56 18.46 17.63 12.00
CA ALA A 56 18.44 16.30 11.40
C ALA A 56 19.57 16.18 10.37
N ASP A 57 20.18 15.00 10.27
CA ASP A 57 21.23 14.72 9.27
C ASP A 57 20.62 14.42 7.89
N VAL A 58 19.39 13.89 7.85
CA VAL A 58 18.66 13.54 6.63
C VAL A 58 17.15 13.61 6.88
N ILE A 59 16.39 13.98 5.85
CA ILE A 59 14.93 13.96 5.88
C ILE A 59 14.45 12.85 4.95
N ILE A 60 13.70 11.88 5.49
CA ILE A 60 13.03 10.85 4.71
C ILE A 60 11.53 11.11 4.73
N THR A 61 10.93 11.23 3.57
CA THR A 61 9.48 11.43 3.47
C THR A 61 8.80 10.40 2.57
N PRO A 62 7.81 9.66 3.07
CA PRO A 62 7.01 8.74 2.25
C PRO A 62 5.77 9.43 1.64
N HIS A 63 5.66 10.75 1.73
CA HIS A 63 4.49 11.48 1.26
C HIS A 63 4.86 12.71 0.43
N LEU A 64 4.07 12.94 -0.62
CA LEU A 64 4.29 14.01 -1.59
C LEU A 64 4.33 15.43 -0.96
N TYR A 65 3.40 15.73 -0.04
CA TYR A 65 3.30 17.08 0.54
C TYR A 65 4.58 17.52 1.28
N PRO A 66 5.17 16.73 2.19
CA PRO A 66 6.46 17.10 2.77
C PRO A 66 7.58 17.22 1.72
N ALA A 67 7.59 16.39 0.66
CA ALA A 67 8.56 16.51 -0.43
C ALA A 67 8.41 17.85 -1.18
N GLU A 68 7.18 18.32 -1.43
CA GLU A 68 6.93 19.64 -1.99
C GLU A 68 7.32 20.78 -1.03
N ILE A 69 7.10 20.62 0.29
CA ILE A 69 7.56 21.60 1.29
C ILE A 69 9.07 21.73 1.25
N ILE A 70 9.81 20.62 1.25
CA ILE A 70 11.26 20.58 1.13
C ILE A 70 11.72 21.28 -0.17
N THR A 71 11.06 20.98 -1.27
CA THR A 71 11.33 21.60 -2.57
C THR A 71 11.14 23.13 -2.53
N ASN A 72 10.07 23.60 -1.88
CA ASN A 72 9.85 25.03 -1.68
C ASN A 72 10.95 25.66 -0.81
N MET A 73 11.39 24.99 0.26
CA MET A 73 12.50 25.47 1.11
C MET A 73 13.77 25.66 0.28
N LYS A 74 14.17 24.66 -0.52
CA LYS A 74 15.32 24.74 -1.43
C LYS A 74 15.20 25.93 -2.39
N LYS A 75 14.05 26.10 -3.04
CA LYS A 75 13.80 27.23 -3.97
C LYS A 75 13.79 28.61 -3.30
N MET A 76 13.53 28.68 -2.00
CA MET A 76 13.58 29.90 -1.20
C MET A 76 14.98 30.15 -0.62
N GLY A 77 15.98 29.31 -0.92
CA GLY A 77 17.35 29.45 -0.42
C GLY A 77 17.51 29.12 1.06
N MET A 78 16.58 28.36 1.64
CA MET A 78 16.68 27.88 3.02
C MET A 78 17.65 26.69 3.10
N GLU A 79 18.38 26.58 4.21
CA GLU A 79 19.16 25.38 4.49
C GLU A 79 18.24 24.18 4.72
N VAL A 80 18.51 23.09 4.00
CA VAL A 80 17.74 21.85 4.09
C VAL A 80 18.70 20.67 4.16
N PRO A 81 18.56 19.78 5.14
CA PRO A 81 19.33 18.54 5.16
C PRO A 81 19.07 17.71 3.88
N PRO A 82 20.01 16.81 3.52
CA PRO A 82 19.77 15.83 2.44
C PRO A 82 18.39 15.19 2.58
N SER A 83 17.71 15.02 1.47
CA SER A 83 16.29 14.63 1.47
C SER A 83 16.01 13.46 0.54
N ILE A 84 15.29 12.45 1.05
CA ILE A 84 14.91 11.25 0.34
C ILE A 84 13.38 11.17 0.27
N PHE A 85 12.82 11.17 -0.94
CA PHE A 85 11.42 10.87 -1.15
C PHE A 85 11.24 9.36 -1.41
N VAL A 86 10.39 8.71 -0.63
CA VAL A 86 10.04 7.29 -0.80
C VAL A 86 8.66 7.19 -1.43
N ALA A 87 8.60 6.85 -2.71
CA ALA A 87 7.34 6.61 -3.40
C ALA A 87 6.68 5.32 -2.88
N THR A 88 5.45 5.43 -2.39
CA THR A 88 4.70 4.32 -1.77
C THR A 88 3.60 3.73 -2.66
N ASP A 89 3.54 4.14 -3.92
CA ASP A 89 2.67 3.59 -4.95
C ASP A 89 3.49 3.06 -6.14
N TYR A 90 3.01 2.00 -6.78
CA TYR A 90 3.63 1.40 -7.98
C TYR A 90 3.31 2.19 -9.25
N ALA A 91 3.41 3.49 -9.14
CA ALA A 91 3.24 4.46 -10.21
C ALA A 91 3.88 5.81 -9.83
N CYS A 92 4.23 6.61 -10.81
CA CYS A 92 4.55 8.01 -10.61
C CYS A 92 3.24 8.81 -10.49
N ILE A 93 2.80 9.05 -9.25
CA ILE A 93 1.55 9.79 -8.99
C ILE A 93 1.67 11.26 -9.45
N PRO A 94 0.55 11.94 -9.77
CA PRO A 94 0.57 13.35 -10.15
C PRO A 94 1.30 14.22 -9.12
N PHE A 95 2.04 15.21 -9.62
CA PHE A 95 2.83 16.18 -8.86
C PHE A 95 4.13 15.66 -8.23
N THR A 96 4.45 14.35 -8.39
CA THR A 96 5.78 13.85 -8.01
C THR A 96 6.89 14.61 -8.75
N GLU A 97 6.63 15.03 -10.00
CA GLU A 97 7.52 15.82 -10.84
C GLU A 97 7.76 17.24 -10.32
N GLU A 98 6.95 17.74 -9.42
CA GLU A 98 7.11 19.07 -8.79
C GLU A 98 8.12 19.03 -7.63
N THR A 99 8.49 17.83 -7.16
CA THR A 99 9.41 17.65 -6.05
C THR A 99 10.88 17.66 -6.50
N ASP A 100 11.75 18.16 -5.65
CA ASP A 100 13.20 18.22 -5.85
C ASP A 100 13.95 17.71 -4.60
N CYS A 101 13.59 16.51 -4.16
CA CYS A 101 14.40 15.78 -3.20
C CYS A 101 15.73 15.34 -3.84
N ASP A 102 16.76 15.12 -3.02
CA ASP A 102 18.08 14.72 -3.50
C ASP A 102 18.00 13.33 -4.10
N ASP A 103 17.30 12.42 -3.42
CA ASP A 103 17.08 11.05 -3.85
C ASP A 103 15.59 10.70 -3.88
N VAL A 104 15.21 9.79 -4.79
CA VAL A 104 13.84 9.28 -4.94
C VAL A 104 13.87 7.75 -4.94
N VAL A 105 13.44 7.15 -3.85
CA VAL A 105 13.27 5.70 -3.76
C VAL A 105 11.95 5.29 -4.42
N ILE A 106 12.04 4.38 -5.37
CA ILE A 106 10.87 3.88 -6.13
C ILE A 106 10.66 2.38 -5.91
N PRO A 107 9.40 1.89 -6.05
CA PRO A 107 9.05 0.52 -5.71
C PRO A 107 9.70 -0.57 -6.58
N SER A 108 10.12 -0.24 -7.80
CA SER A 108 10.67 -1.23 -8.73
C SER A 108 11.43 -0.56 -9.87
N GLU A 109 12.49 -1.22 -10.34
CA GLU A 109 13.24 -0.83 -11.54
C GLU A 109 12.33 -0.69 -12.79
N LYS A 110 11.25 -1.47 -12.87
CA LYS A 110 10.27 -1.38 -13.97
C LYS A 110 9.55 -0.03 -14.05
N LEU A 111 9.61 0.77 -13.00
CA LEU A 111 8.99 2.10 -12.94
C LEU A 111 9.94 3.23 -13.36
N ILE A 112 11.23 3.00 -13.51
CA ILE A 112 12.21 4.00 -13.96
C ILE A 112 11.74 4.74 -15.23
N PRO A 113 11.25 4.04 -16.29
CA PRO A 113 10.79 4.74 -17.51
C PRO A 113 9.60 5.66 -17.25
N GLU A 114 8.69 5.30 -16.33
CA GLU A 114 7.53 6.14 -15.99
C GLU A 114 7.97 7.39 -15.24
N PHE A 115 8.82 7.26 -14.21
CA PHE A 115 9.32 8.41 -13.43
C PHE A 115 10.14 9.35 -14.32
N ARG A 116 11.00 8.82 -15.21
CA ARG A 116 11.76 9.62 -16.18
C ARG A 116 10.86 10.35 -17.18
N LYS A 117 9.78 9.73 -17.63
CA LYS A 117 8.80 10.35 -18.53
C LYS A 117 8.21 11.64 -17.94
N TYR A 118 8.11 11.68 -16.62
CA TYR A 118 7.61 12.85 -15.89
C TYR A 118 8.73 13.79 -15.40
N GLY A 119 9.96 13.63 -15.93
CA GLY A 119 11.05 14.59 -15.72
C GLY A 119 11.94 14.34 -14.52
N ILE A 120 11.76 13.22 -13.79
CA ILE A 120 12.64 12.89 -12.68
C ILE A 120 13.94 12.29 -13.23
N PRO A 121 15.13 12.88 -12.92
CA PRO A 121 16.41 12.41 -13.43
C PRO A 121 16.73 10.99 -13.00
N LYS A 122 17.33 10.19 -13.90
CA LYS A 122 17.63 8.78 -13.62
C LYS A 122 18.58 8.61 -12.43
N GLU A 123 19.55 9.52 -12.30
CA GLU A 123 20.57 9.54 -11.25
C GLU A 123 20.00 9.74 -9.85
N LYS A 124 18.79 10.30 -9.74
CA LYS A 124 18.06 10.43 -8.47
C LYS A 124 17.18 9.22 -8.15
N LEU A 125 17.00 8.28 -9.07
CA LEU A 125 16.06 7.17 -8.94
C LEU A 125 16.72 5.92 -8.37
N TYR A 126 16.30 5.49 -7.19
CA TYR A 126 16.77 4.30 -6.49
C TYR A 126 15.65 3.25 -6.41
N PRO A 127 15.67 2.19 -7.23
CA PRO A 127 14.62 1.19 -7.28
C PRO A 127 14.76 0.14 -6.16
N LEU A 128 14.77 0.59 -4.91
CA LEU A 128 15.01 -0.24 -3.74
C LEU A 128 13.77 -1.04 -3.29
N GLY A 129 12.57 -0.66 -3.75
CA GLY A 129 11.31 -1.18 -3.22
C GLY A 129 10.70 -0.25 -2.16
N ILE A 130 9.49 -0.60 -1.71
CA ILE A 130 8.85 0.09 -0.58
C ILE A 130 9.36 -0.54 0.71
N PRO A 131 9.98 0.21 1.63
CA PRO A 131 10.42 -0.31 2.91
C PRO A 131 9.26 -0.87 3.73
N THR A 132 9.44 -2.07 4.27
CA THR A 132 8.52 -2.73 5.19
C THR A 132 9.20 -2.98 6.53
N ALA A 133 8.42 -3.06 7.61
CA ALA A 133 8.97 -3.36 8.93
C ALA A 133 9.52 -4.80 8.98
N ASP A 134 10.71 -4.98 9.54
CA ASP A 134 11.17 -6.30 9.99
C ASP A 134 10.44 -6.64 11.30
N THR A 135 9.47 -7.50 11.20
CA THR A 135 8.64 -7.92 12.34
C THR A 135 9.11 -9.24 12.97
N GLY A 136 10.10 -9.89 12.37
CA GLY A 136 10.56 -11.23 12.75
C GLY A 136 9.56 -12.36 12.46
N VAL A 137 8.39 -12.02 11.91
CA VAL A 137 7.32 -12.99 11.57
C VAL A 137 7.74 -13.91 10.43
N GLU A 138 8.69 -13.51 9.61
CA GLU A 138 9.29 -14.33 8.57
C GLU A 138 9.94 -15.61 9.13
N ARG A 139 10.41 -15.57 10.37
CA ARG A 139 11.16 -16.66 11.05
C ARG A 139 10.27 -17.73 11.67
N ILE A 140 8.97 -17.47 11.80
CA ILE A 140 8.02 -18.45 12.35
C ILE A 140 7.25 -19.17 11.25
N SER A 141 6.70 -20.35 11.57
CA SER A 141 5.83 -21.07 10.64
C SER A 141 4.42 -20.47 10.57
N PRO A 142 3.64 -20.74 9.51
CA PRO A 142 2.22 -20.38 9.46
C PRO A 142 1.41 -20.97 10.61
N GLU A 143 1.72 -22.20 11.04
CA GLU A 143 1.07 -22.88 12.15
C GLU A 143 1.36 -22.17 13.49
N GLU A 144 2.60 -21.69 13.67
CA GLU A 144 2.97 -20.92 14.87
C GLU A 144 2.27 -19.56 14.88
N ALA A 145 2.20 -18.87 13.75
CA ALA A 145 1.45 -17.62 13.62
C ALA A 145 -0.04 -17.82 13.97
N LYS A 146 -0.64 -18.92 13.52
CA LYS A 146 -2.03 -19.27 13.86
C LYS A 146 -2.18 -19.50 15.37
N ARG A 147 -1.27 -20.24 16.04
CA ARG A 147 -1.32 -20.43 17.49
C ARG A 147 -1.24 -19.11 18.26
N GLN A 148 -0.33 -18.22 17.87
CA GLN A 148 -0.18 -16.90 18.50
C GLN A 148 -1.42 -16.01 18.33
N LEU A 149 -2.22 -16.25 17.28
CA LEU A 149 -3.49 -15.59 17.04
C LEU A 149 -4.69 -16.30 17.68
N GLY A 150 -4.49 -17.45 18.34
CA GLY A 150 -5.58 -18.27 18.88
C GLY A 150 -6.40 -19.00 17.79
N LEU A 151 -5.85 -19.14 16.59
CA LEU A 151 -6.48 -19.83 15.47
C LEU A 151 -6.11 -21.31 15.45
N ASP A 152 -6.97 -22.14 14.85
CA ASP A 152 -6.72 -23.56 14.65
C ASP A 152 -5.59 -23.79 13.63
N PRO A 153 -4.43 -24.36 14.03
CA PRO A 153 -3.30 -24.54 13.12
C PRO A 153 -3.58 -25.47 11.93
N ALA A 154 -4.56 -26.38 12.07
CA ALA A 154 -4.91 -27.34 11.02
C ALA A 154 -5.81 -26.76 9.93
N LYS A 155 -6.37 -25.56 10.12
CA LYS A 155 -7.28 -24.94 9.15
C LYS A 155 -6.58 -23.99 8.22
N GLU A 156 -7.12 -23.87 6.99
CA GLU A 156 -6.77 -22.81 6.08
C GLU A 156 -7.65 -21.56 6.34
N TYR A 157 -7.03 -20.38 6.20
CA TYR A 157 -7.70 -19.11 6.43
C TYR A 157 -7.60 -18.20 5.20
N LEU A 158 -8.76 -17.74 4.71
CA LEU A 158 -8.83 -16.66 3.73
C LEU A 158 -8.87 -15.34 4.50
N LEU A 159 -7.81 -14.56 4.36
CA LEU A 159 -7.68 -13.25 5.02
C LEU A 159 -8.27 -12.16 4.14
N ILE A 160 -9.15 -11.34 4.69
CA ILE A 160 -9.79 -10.22 3.99
C ILE A 160 -9.52 -8.95 4.78
N ALA A 161 -9.03 -7.89 4.11
CA ALA A 161 -8.87 -6.58 4.73
C ALA A 161 -9.05 -5.44 3.72
N GLY A 162 -9.58 -4.31 4.16
CA GLY A 162 -9.76 -3.10 3.35
C GLY A 162 -8.81 -1.96 3.71
N GLY A 163 -7.64 -2.28 4.26
CA GLY A 163 -6.73 -1.31 4.86
C GLY A 163 -7.22 -0.79 6.21
N SER A 164 -6.49 0.15 6.81
CA SER A 164 -6.78 0.70 8.15
C SER A 164 -8.17 1.32 8.29
N MET A 165 -8.74 1.80 7.20
CA MET A 165 -10.07 2.42 7.17
C MET A 165 -11.21 1.41 6.90
N GLY A 166 -10.93 0.14 6.62
CA GLY A 166 -11.93 -0.87 6.29
C GLY A 166 -12.84 -0.44 5.12
N ALA A 167 -12.25 0.17 4.09
CA ALA A 167 -13.01 0.69 2.95
C ALA A 167 -13.21 -0.36 1.84
N GLY A 168 -14.23 -0.18 1.00
CA GLY A 168 -14.56 -1.05 -0.13
C GLY A 168 -15.78 -1.93 0.13
N ALA A 169 -16.13 -2.77 -0.84
CA ALA A 169 -17.28 -3.68 -0.79
C ALA A 169 -16.97 -4.97 0.02
N LEU A 170 -16.36 -4.83 1.20
CA LEU A 170 -15.85 -5.97 1.99
C LEU A 170 -16.96 -6.87 2.52
N GLU A 171 -18.13 -6.30 2.86
CA GLU A 171 -19.29 -7.07 3.29
C GLU A 171 -19.78 -8.00 2.17
N GLU A 172 -19.83 -7.50 0.94
CA GLU A 172 -20.16 -8.28 -0.24
C GLU A 172 -19.13 -9.39 -0.51
N VAL A 173 -17.83 -9.09 -0.34
CA VAL A 173 -16.75 -10.08 -0.49
C VAL A 173 -16.92 -11.22 0.52
N VAL A 174 -17.19 -10.90 1.79
CA VAL A 174 -17.46 -11.89 2.83
C VAL A 174 -18.69 -12.73 2.45
N GLU A 175 -19.77 -12.10 1.98
CA GLU A 175 -20.99 -12.79 1.58
C GLU A 175 -20.77 -13.77 0.43
N ILE A 176 -20.05 -13.34 -0.62
CA ILE A 176 -19.70 -14.19 -1.77
C ILE A 176 -18.94 -15.42 -1.29
N LEU A 177 -17.85 -15.24 -0.54
CA LEU A 177 -16.98 -16.33 -0.12
C LEU A 177 -17.66 -17.27 0.87
N TYR A 178 -18.49 -16.73 1.77
CA TYR A 178 -19.24 -17.53 2.74
C TYR A 178 -20.26 -18.48 2.09
N ARG A 179 -20.85 -18.09 0.95
CA ARG A 179 -21.84 -18.90 0.22
C ARG A 179 -21.23 -20.01 -0.62
N VAL A 180 -19.93 -19.97 -0.89
CA VAL A 180 -19.27 -20.94 -1.79
C VAL A 180 -18.98 -22.24 -1.05
N ARG A 181 -19.74 -23.30 -1.35
CA ARG A 181 -19.63 -24.64 -0.70
C ARG A 181 -18.22 -25.23 -0.77
N SER A 182 -17.52 -25.06 -1.90
CA SER A 182 -16.17 -25.58 -2.08
C SER A 182 -15.13 -24.91 -1.16
N LEU A 183 -15.47 -23.77 -0.54
CA LEU A 183 -14.60 -23.04 0.39
C LEU A 183 -14.93 -23.35 1.87
N HIS A 184 -15.91 -24.23 2.18
CA HIS A 184 -16.28 -24.54 3.56
C HIS A 184 -15.15 -25.19 4.39
N LYS A 185 -14.11 -25.70 3.74
CA LYS A 185 -12.87 -26.16 4.43
C LYS A 185 -12.00 -25.02 4.90
N CYS A 186 -12.11 -23.84 4.30
CA CYS A 186 -11.40 -22.63 4.69
C CYS A 186 -12.25 -21.81 5.64
N LYS A 187 -11.61 -21.22 6.66
CA LYS A 187 -12.23 -20.21 7.51
C LYS A 187 -11.95 -18.81 6.93
N LEU A 188 -12.87 -17.88 7.18
CA LEU A 188 -12.66 -16.48 6.81
C LEU A 188 -12.16 -15.70 8.01
N ILE A 189 -11.14 -14.87 7.79
CA ILE A 189 -10.71 -13.82 8.74
C ILE A 189 -11.01 -12.49 8.06
N MET A 190 -11.79 -11.65 8.73
CA MET A 190 -12.10 -10.31 8.25
C MET A 190 -11.55 -9.26 9.19
N VAL A 191 -10.54 -8.51 8.73
CA VAL A 191 -9.96 -7.37 9.45
C VAL A 191 -10.67 -6.09 9.02
N CYS A 192 -11.49 -5.54 9.92
CA CYS A 192 -12.31 -4.36 9.69
C CYS A 192 -11.56 -3.03 9.88
N GLY A 193 -10.35 -3.06 10.49
CA GLY A 193 -9.62 -1.85 10.84
C GLY A 193 -10.44 -0.95 11.78
N ASN A 194 -10.44 0.35 11.52
CA ASN A 194 -11.18 1.34 12.30
C ASN A 194 -12.68 1.43 11.94
N ASN A 195 -13.17 0.58 11.03
CA ASN A 195 -14.56 0.61 10.57
C ASN A 195 -15.49 -0.15 11.53
N GLN A 196 -15.85 0.48 12.63
CA GLN A 196 -16.75 -0.07 13.65
C GLN A 196 -18.15 -0.41 13.11
N GLN A 197 -18.63 0.33 12.12
CA GLN A 197 -19.93 0.06 11.50
C GLN A 197 -19.91 -1.25 10.71
N LEU A 198 -18.85 -1.49 9.94
CA LEU A 198 -18.65 -2.75 9.22
C LEU A 198 -18.54 -3.91 10.20
N TYR A 199 -17.72 -3.74 11.24
CA TYR A 199 -17.55 -4.76 12.30
C TYR A 199 -18.91 -5.15 12.91
N SER A 200 -19.69 -4.16 13.34
CA SER A 200 -21.00 -4.41 13.98
C SER A 200 -22.01 -5.08 13.04
N ARG A 201 -22.03 -4.73 11.75
CA ARG A 201 -22.91 -5.40 10.77
C ARG A 201 -22.50 -6.85 10.56
N LEU A 202 -21.21 -7.11 10.37
CA LEU A 202 -20.70 -8.46 10.16
C LEU A 202 -20.86 -9.33 11.42
N GLN A 203 -20.68 -8.77 12.61
CA GLN A 203 -20.90 -9.45 13.88
C GLN A 203 -22.35 -9.93 14.01
N LYS A 204 -23.33 -9.08 13.70
CA LYS A 204 -24.76 -9.44 13.73
C LYS A 204 -25.11 -10.56 12.73
N ARG A 205 -24.42 -10.60 11.58
CA ARG A 205 -24.77 -11.52 10.48
C ARG A 205 -24.00 -12.84 10.54
N TYR A 206 -22.76 -12.80 10.96
CA TYR A 206 -21.85 -13.95 10.87
C TYR A 206 -21.31 -14.43 12.21
N ALA A 207 -21.46 -13.65 13.31
CA ALA A 207 -21.06 -14.04 14.67
C ALA A 207 -19.84 -15.00 14.70
N ASP A 208 -20.05 -16.24 15.23
CA ASP A 208 -19.00 -17.25 15.38
C ASP A 208 -18.66 -18.01 14.09
N LYS A 209 -19.19 -17.60 12.95
CA LYS A 209 -19.00 -18.28 11.65
C LYS A 209 -17.71 -17.85 10.94
N ILE A 210 -17.25 -16.62 11.21
CA ILE A 210 -16.01 -16.07 10.69
C ILE A 210 -15.23 -15.39 11.82
N GLU A 211 -13.92 -15.31 11.68
CA GLU A 211 -13.07 -14.53 12.60
C GLU A 211 -13.17 -13.05 12.26
N LEU A 212 -13.74 -12.25 13.17
CA LEU A 212 -13.85 -10.80 13.02
C LEU A 212 -12.79 -10.10 13.86
N VAL A 213 -11.99 -9.28 13.21
CA VAL A 213 -10.92 -8.51 13.82
C VAL A 213 -11.18 -7.03 13.57
N GLY A 214 -11.12 -6.22 14.62
CA GLY A 214 -11.16 -4.76 14.51
C GLY A 214 -9.83 -4.19 14.01
N TYR A 215 -9.42 -3.05 14.57
CA TYR A 215 -8.06 -2.55 14.39
C TYR A 215 -7.05 -3.49 15.07
N THR A 216 -5.95 -3.77 14.39
CA THR A 216 -4.89 -4.63 14.91
C THR A 216 -3.52 -4.16 14.44
N ASP A 217 -2.53 -4.25 15.32
CA ASP A 217 -1.10 -4.11 15.05
C ASP A 217 -0.44 -5.44 14.65
N LYS A 218 -1.19 -6.57 14.77
CA LYS A 218 -0.73 -7.93 14.46
C LYS A 218 -0.94 -8.31 12.98
N MET A 219 -1.10 -7.35 12.08
CA MET A 219 -1.32 -7.64 10.66
C MET A 219 -0.24 -8.55 10.05
N PRO A 220 1.06 -8.42 10.39
CA PRO A 220 2.09 -9.37 9.91
C PRO A 220 1.81 -10.82 10.31
N LEU A 221 1.32 -11.08 11.52
CA LEU A 221 0.94 -12.44 11.96
C LEU A 221 -0.26 -12.97 11.16
N TYR A 222 -1.26 -12.12 10.88
CA TYR A 222 -2.40 -12.50 10.03
C TYR A 222 -1.99 -12.82 8.61
N LEU A 223 -1.07 -12.05 8.02
CA LEU A 223 -0.51 -12.35 6.70
C LEU A 223 0.24 -13.69 6.69
N LYS A 224 0.99 -14.00 7.75
CA LYS A 224 1.70 -15.27 7.88
C LYS A 224 0.75 -16.46 8.11
N ALA A 225 -0.33 -16.26 8.87
CA ALA A 225 -1.33 -17.29 9.18
C ALA A 225 -2.28 -17.56 8.00
N GLY A 226 -2.49 -16.58 7.13
CA GLY A 226 -3.40 -16.67 6.00
C GLY A 226 -2.86 -17.53 4.85
N SER A 227 -3.76 -18.17 4.12
CA SER A 227 -3.42 -18.96 2.93
C SER A 227 -3.65 -18.18 1.61
N ILE A 228 -4.54 -17.20 1.62
CA ILE A 228 -4.79 -16.24 0.53
C ILE A 228 -5.19 -14.91 1.18
N PHE A 229 -4.66 -13.82 0.70
CA PHE A 229 -5.03 -12.47 1.13
C PHE A 229 -5.84 -11.76 0.05
N ILE A 230 -6.99 -11.22 0.44
CA ILE A 230 -7.92 -10.50 -0.42
C ILE A 230 -8.02 -9.08 0.09
N THR A 231 -7.55 -8.11 -0.69
CA THR A 231 -7.45 -6.73 -0.24
C THR A 231 -7.55 -5.73 -1.40
N LYS A 232 -7.72 -4.47 -1.05
CA LYS A 232 -7.54 -3.37 -2.01
C LYS A 232 -6.08 -3.24 -2.41
N PRO A 233 -5.77 -2.78 -3.63
CA PRO A 233 -4.41 -2.66 -4.14
C PRO A 233 -3.69 -1.40 -3.62
N GLY A 234 -3.70 -1.15 -2.31
CA GLY A 234 -2.89 -0.12 -1.68
C GLY A 234 -1.40 -0.47 -1.75
N GLY A 235 -0.53 0.50 -2.01
CA GLY A 235 0.90 0.25 -2.21
C GLY A 235 1.55 -0.46 -1.03
N LEU A 236 1.35 0.03 0.21
CA LEU A 236 1.91 -0.57 1.43
C LEU A 236 1.37 -1.98 1.67
N SER A 237 0.04 -2.15 1.76
CA SER A 237 -0.56 -3.46 2.07
C SER A 237 -0.22 -4.52 1.01
N SER A 238 -0.12 -4.13 -0.27
CA SER A 238 0.29 -5.03 -1.35
C SER A 238 1.76 -5.44 -1.21
N THR A 239 2.64 -4.50 -0.81
CA THR A 239 4.06 -4.77 -0.58
C THR A 239 4.26 -5.67 0.63
N GLU A 240 3.58 -5.40 1.74
CA GLU A 240 3.61 -6.23 2.95
C GLU A 240 3.14 -7.66 2.65
N ALA A 241 2.04 -7.82 1.90
CA ALA A 241 1.55 -9.12 1.47
C ALA A 241 2.57 -9.85 0.58
N ALA A 242 3.17 -9.16 -0.39
CA ALA A 242 4.18 -9.75 -1.26
C ALA A 242 5.45 -10.11 -0.47
N ALA A 243 5.87 -9.29 0.49
CA ALA A 243 7.00 -9.59 1.39
C ALA A 243 6.70 -10.81 2.28
N ALA A 244 5.48 -10.95 2.77
CA ALA A 244 5.03 -12.11 3.56
C ALA A 244 4.83 -13.38 2.72
N ARG A 245 4.98 -13.32 1.37
CA ARG A 245 4.81 -14.45 0.44
C ARG A 245 3.42 -15.09 0.52
N ILE A 246 2.40 -14.29 0.78
CA ILE A 246 1.01 -14.76 0.76
C ILE A 246 0.40 -14.56 -0.64
N PRO A 247 -0.28 -15.59 -1.21
CA PRO A 247 -1.05 -15.43 -2.43
C PRO A 247 -2.06 -14.29 -2.32
N LEU A 248 -2.09 -13.39 -3.32
CA LEU A 248 -2.75 -12.10 -3.23
C LEU A 248 -3.82 -11.94 -4.30
N ILE A 249 -4.99 -11.47 -3.89
CA ILE A 249 -6.09 -11.06 -4.77
C ILE A 249 -6.40 -9.59 -4.49
N HIS A 250 -6.26 -8.76 -5.49
CA HIS A 250 -6.66 -7.36 -5.47
C HIS A 250 -8.11 -7.21 -5.89
N ILE A 251 -8.86 -6.45 -5.10
CA ILE A 251 -10.28 -6.16 -5.32
C ILE A 251 -10.55 -4.65 -5.21
N CYS A 252 -11.61 -4.19 -5.84
CA CYS A 252 -12.22 -2.87 -5.60
C CYS A 252 -11.20 -1.72 -5.48
N PRO A 253 -10.34 -1.47 -6.49
CA PRO A 253 -9.38 -0.39 -6.43
C PRO A 253 -10.08 0.96 -6.35
N ILE A 254 -9.54 1.87 -5.53
CA ILE A 254 -9.91 3.27 -5.62
C ILE A 254 -9.34 3.79 -6.96
N PRO A 255 -10.17 4.44 -7.80
CA PRO A 255 -9.70 4.97 -9.09
C PRO A 255 -8.50 5.91 -8.89
N GLY A 256 -7.45 5.71 -9.67
CA GLY A 256 -6.21 6.47 -9.57
C GLY A 256 -5.01 5.59 -9.25
N CYS A 257 -4.28 5.89 -8.18
CA CYS A 257 -3.07 5.15 -7.79
C CYS A 257 -3.34 3.67 -7.53
N GLU A 258 -4.42 3.32 -6.83
CA GLU A 258 -4.73 1.91 -6.56
C GLU A 258 -5.03 1.12 -7.86
N THR A 259 -5.64 1.74 -8.86
CA THR A 259 -5.82 1.11 -10.18
C THR A 259 -4.47 0.81 -10.84
N LYS A 260 -3.50 1.72 -10.74
CA LYS A 260 -2.15 1.54 -11.28
C LYS A 260 -1.39 0.46 -10.50
N ASN A 261 -1.50 0.45 -9.17
CA ASN A 261 -0.94 -0.60 -8.32
C ASN A 261 -1.48 -1.98 -8.72
N MET A 262 -2.81 -2.12 -8.86
CA MET A 262 -3.45 -3.35 -9.31
C MET A 262 -2.91 -3.83 -10.67
N GLN A 263 -2.77 -2.92 -11.63
CA GLN A 263 -2.24 -3.22 -12.95
C GLN A 263 -0.78 -3.68 -12.89
N PHE A 264 0.05 -3.03 -12.07
CA PHE A 264 1.44 -3.41 -11.88
C PHE A 264 1.56 -4.82 -11.31
N PHE A 265 0.83 -5.12 -10.23
CA PHE A 265 0.84 -6.42 -9.59
C PHE A 265 0.29 -7.52 -10.51
N LYS A 266 -0.79 -7.24 -11.26
CA LYS A 266 -1.32 -8.16 -12.28
C LYS A 266 -0.29 -8.45 -13.37
N LYS A 267 0.33 -7.41 -13.93
CA LYS A 267 1.32 -7.51 -15.02
C LYS A 267 2.58 -8.27 -14.59
N THR A 268 2.97 -8.14 -13.34
CA THR A 268 4.16 -8.82 -12.79
C THR A 268 3.85 -10.20 -12.22
N GLY A 269 2.58 -10.61 -12.19
CA GLY A 269 2.17 -11.93 -11.66
C GLY A 269 2.16 -12.03 -10.14
N MET A 270 2.30 -10.90 -9.41
CA MET A 270 2.34 -10.87 -7.95
C MET A 270 0.96 -10.94 -7.29
N ALA A 271 -0.10 -10.65 -8.03
CA ALA A 271 -1.49 -10.76 -7.58
C ALA A 271 -2.44 -11.09 -8.72
N LEU A 272 -3.58 -11.69 -8.39
CA LEU A 272 -4.75 -11.70 -9.28
C LEU A 272 -5.51 -10.38 -9.09
N ALA A 273 -6.09 -9.87 -10.18
CA ALA A 273 -6.92 -8.67 -10.17
C ALA A 273 -8.38 -9.07 -10.43
N VAL A 274 -9.26 -8.72 -9.52
CA VAL A 274 -10.71 -8.95 -9.58
C VAL A 274 -11.38 -7.58 -9.66
N THR A 275 -12.00 -7.29 -10.78
CA THR A 275 -12.69 -6.02 -11.03
C THR A 275 -14.17 -6.10 -10.72
N ASN A 276 -14.77 -7.27 -10.94
CA ASN A 276 -16.14 -7.59 -10.55
C ASN A 276 -16.16 -8.76 -9.54
N PRO A 277 -16.22 -8.51 -8.23
CA PRO A 277 -16.19 -9.56 -7.22
C PRO A 277 -17.28 -10.62 -7.38
N LYS A 278 -18.50 -10.24 -7.81
CA LYS A 278 -19.61 -11.18 -8.00
C LYS A 278 -19.32 -12.26 -9.04
N GLU A 279 -18.62 -11.90 -10.09
CA GLU A 279 -18.35 -12.79 -11.22
C GLU A 279 -17.00 -13.50 -11.10
N GLU A 280 -15.97 -12.79 -10.59
CA GLU A 280 -14.58 -13.21 -10.74
C GLU A 280 -13.99 -13.78 -9.44
N LEU A 281 -14.46 -13.33 -8.24
CA LEU A 281 -13.77 -13.60 -6.98
C LEU A 281 -13.70 -15.10 -6.66
N THR A 282 -14.80 -15.82 -6.83
CA THR A 282 -14.83 -17.26 -6.56
C THR A 282 -13.82 -18.01 -7.42
N ALA A 283 -13.78 -17.72 -8.72
CA ALA A 283 -12.84 -18.35 -9.65
C ALA A 283 -11.38 -17.99 -9.29
N ALA A 284 -11.11 -16.75 -8.89
CA ALA A 284 -9.78 -16.31 -8.46
C ALA A 284 -9.31 -17.08 -7.22
N VAL A 285 -10.16 -17.21 -6.19
CA VAL A 285 -9.84 -17.98 -4.98
C VAL A 285 -9.60 -19.45 -5.31
N LEU A 286 -10.49 -20.08 -6.08
CA LEU A 286 -10.35 -21.49 -6.50
C LEU A 286 -9.08 -21.71 -7.33
N SER A 287 -8.70 -20.77 -8.18
CA SER A 287 -7.43 -20.81 -8.91
C SER A 287 -6.23 -20.84 -7.95
N LEU A 288 -6.23 -20.03 -6.89
CA LEU A 288 -5.16 -19.99 -5.90
C LEU A 288 -5.22 -21.13 -4.87
N GLN A 289 -6.24 -21.98 -4.86
CA GLN A 289 -6.21 -23.25 -4.13
C GLN A 289 -5.27 -24.27 -4.80
N LYS A 290 -4.99 -24.11 -6.11
CA LYS A 290 -4.01 -24.94 -6.83
C LYS A 290 -2.60 -24.52 -6.42
N GLN A 291 -1.84 -25.48 -5.87
CA GLN A 291 -0.49 -25.23 -5.36
C GLN A 291 0.46 -24.66 -6.43
N GLU A 292 0.32 -25.08 -7.68
CA GLU A 292 1.13 -24.57 -8.79
C GLU A 292 0.96 -23.06 -8.99
N ASN A 293 -0.29 -22.57 -8.96
CA ASN A 293 -0.59 -21.14 -9.12
C ASN A 293 -0.06 -20.32 -7.94
N ARG A 294 -0.19 -20.85 -6.71
CA ARG A 294 0.42 -20.21 -5.51
C ARG A 294 1.93 -20.09 -5.68
N LYS A 295 2.62 -21.18 -6.05
CA LYS A 295 4.08 -21.18 -6.25
C LYS A 295 4.52 -20.17 -7.30
N LYS A 296 3.85 -20.13 -8.46
CA LYS A 296 4.16 -19.15 -9.51
C LYS A 296 4.02 -17.71 -9.02
N MET A 297 2.94 -17.40 -8.28
CA MET A 297 2.74 -16.07 -7.73
C MET A 297 3.82 -15.70 -6.71
N ILE A 298 4.14 -16.61 -5.78
CA ILE A 298 5.18 -16.37 -4.77
C ILE A 298 6.54 -16.14 -5.43
N GLN A 299 6.92 -16.89 -6.46
CA GLN A 299 8.15 -16.66 -7.23
C GLN A 299 8.19 -15.25 -7.85
N CYS A 300 7.05 -14.76 -8.34
CA CYS A 300 6.96 -13.38 -8.83
C CYS A 300 7.12 -12.36 -7.68
N GLN A 301 6.51 -12.62 -6.52
CA GLN A 301 6.67 -11.77 -5.33
C GLN A 301 8.12 -11.73 -4.85
N GLU A 302 8.81 -12.88 -4.80
CA GLU A 302 10.24 -12.95 -4.46
C GLU A 302 11.10 -12.13 -5.42
N LYS A 303 10.80 -12.21 -6.72
CA LYS A 303 11.53 -11.49 -7.75
C LYS A 303 11.39 -9.98 -7.65
N TYR A 304 10.18 -9.47 -7.38
CA TYR A 304 9.88 -8.04 -7.47
C TYR A 304 9.80 -7.33 -6.12
N VAL A 305 9.67 -8.08 -5.03
CA VAL A 305 9.68 -7.57 -3.65
C VAL A 305 10.63 -8.45 -2.81
N PRO A 306 11.95 -8.26 -2.96
CA PRO A 306 12.95 -9.15 -2.31
C PRO A 306 13.01 -9.00 -0.78
N GLY A 307 12.36 -7.98 -0.19
CA GLY A 307 12.36 -7.76 1.26
C GLY A 307 13.61 -7.02 1.79
N THR A 308 14.47 -6.52 0.90
CA THR A 308 15.72 -5.84 1.26
C THR A 308 15.60 -4.32 1.29
N ALA A 309 14.45 -3.75 0.96
CA ALA A 309 14.26 -2.31 0.76
C ALA A 309 14.66 -1.48 1.98
N THR A 310 14.31 -1.91 3.20
CA THR A 310 14.64 -1.19 4.43
C THR A 310 16.13 -1.15 4.68
N ALA A 311 16.84 -2.26 4.50
CA ALA A 311 18.29 -2.32 4.66
C ALA A 311 19.01 -1.46 3.61
N GLN A 312 18.55 -1.53 2.35
CA GLN A 312 19.11 -0.73 1.25
C GLN A 312 18.85 0.77 1.43
N LEU A 313 17.69 1.16 1.97
CA LEU A 313 17.43 2.55 2.33
C LEU A 313 18.36 3.01 3.45
N GLY A 314 18.63 2.17 4.46
CA GLY A 314 19.62 2.46 5.51
C GLY A 314 21.02 2.71 4.92
N GLN A 315 21.47 1.89 3.98
CA GLN A 315 22.75 2.10 3.28
C GLN A 315 22.77 3.41 2.50
N LEU A 316 21.71 3.74 1.77
CA LEU A 316 21.60 5.01 1.04
C LEU A 316 21.72 6.22 1.98
N VAL A 317 21.10 6.15 3.17
CA VAL A 317 21.21 7.21 4.19
C VAL A 317 22.66 7.36 4.70
N GLU A 318 23.36 6.24 4.92
CA GLU A 318 24.75 6.27 5.39
C GLU A 318 25.72 6.81 4.32
N GLU A 319 25.49 6.49 3.06
CA GLU A 319 26.27 7.00 1.93
C GLU A 319 26.06 8.50 1.70
N GLY A 320 24.85 9.01 1.87
CA GLY A 320 24.52 10.43 1.78
C GLY A 320 25.10 11.32 2.91
N LYS A 321 25.59 10.71 3.99
CA LYS A 321 26.29 11.41 5.09
C LYS A 321 27.78 11.69 4.80
N LYS A 322 28.33 11.16 3.71
CA LYS A 322 29.72 11.39 3.28
C LYS A 322 29.80 12.55 2.29
#